data_6c21fe4b5384e35761bfdc9ede543918
#
_entry.id   6c21fe4b5384e35761bfdc9ede543918
#
_cell.length_a   1.000
_cell.length_b   1.000
_cell.length_c   1.000
_cell.angle_alpha   90.00
_cell.angle_beta   90.00
_cell.angle_gamma   90.00
#
_symmetry.space_group_name_H-M   'P 1'
#
loop_
_entity.id
_entity.type
_entity.pdbx_description
1 polymer ?
#
loop_
_entity_poly.entity_id
_entity_poly.type
_entity_poly.pdbx_seq_one_letter_code
_entity_poly.pdbx_strand_id
1 'polypeptide(L)' 'MTVFDAISARLYPYNVDDNLITIACTDAEMSVKDEYTPCYRISVAKAAIDVLKQ' A
#
# COMPACT_ATOMS: atom_id res chain seq x y z
N MET A 1 -1.31 12.27 4.45
CA MET A 1 -0.66 11.09 3.81
C MET A 1 -1.73 10.20 3.23
N THR A 2 -1.58 9.79 1.98
CA THR A 2 -2.52 8.88 1.34
C THR A 2 -2.17 7.44 1.64
N VAL A 3 -3.08 6.53 1.32
CA VAL A 3 -2.82 5.09 1.43
C VAL A 3 -1.61 4.70 0.58
N PHE A 4 -1.50 5.28 -0.62
CA PHE A 4 -0.33 5.05 -1.48
C PHE A 4 0.97 5.43 -0.76
N ASP A 5 0.98 6.62 -0.14
CA ASP A 5 2.17 7.09 0.59
C ASP A 5 2.52 6.15 1.75
N ALA A 6 1.50 5.67 2.45
CA ALA A 6 1.72 4.77 3.59
C ALA A 6 2.35 3.45 3.14
N ILE A 7 1.86 2.89 2.03
CA ILE A 7 2.42 1.64 1.50
C ILE A 7 3.84 1.86 1.00
N SER A 8 4.09 2.95 0.26
CA SER A 8 5.42 3.28 -0.23
C SER A 8 6.42 3.42 0.92
N ALA A 9 6.01 4.07 2.00
CA ALA A 9 6.88 4.25 3.16
C ALA A 9 7.24 2.91 3.80
N ARG A 10 6.31 1.97 3.82
CA ARG A 10 6.57 0.64 4.38
C ARG A 10 7.47 -0.20 3.49
N LEU A 11 7.50 0.09 2.19
CA LEU A 11 8.33 -0.62 1.24
C LEU A 11 9.72 -0.03 1.11
N TYR A 12 9.93 1.18 1.63
CA TYR A 12 11.24 1.81 1.60
C TYR A 12 12.25 0.95 2.39
N PRO A 13 13.48 0.76 1.92
CA PRO A 13 14.09 1.34 0.71
C PRO A 13 13.92 0.52 -0.58
N TYR A 14 13.04 -0.46 -0.58
CA TYR A 14 12.82 -1.29 -1.76
C TYR A 14 12.22 -0.45 -2.88
N ASN A 15 12.75 -0.61 -4.08
CA ASN A 15 12.29 0.13 -5.24
C ASN A 15 11.21 -0.69 -5.94
N VAL A 16 9.97 -0.40 -5.65
CA VAL A 16 8.82 -1.16 -6.15
C VAL A 16 8.05 -0.31 -7.16
N ASP A 17 7.58 -0.97 -8.23
CA ASP A 17 6.77 -0.32 -9.26
C ASP A 17 5.46 0.20 -8.66
N ASP A 18 5.09 1.43 -9.02
CA ASP A 18 3.85 2.04 -8.54
C ASP A 18 2.61 1.23 -8.91
N ASN A 19 2.65 0.55 -10.06
CA ASN A 19 1.54 -0.28 -10.49
C ASN A 19 1.29 -1.45 -9.54
N LEU A 20 2.34 -2.01 -8.96
CA LEU A 20 2.19 -3.08 -7.98
C LEU A 20 1.49 -2.57 -6.72
N ILE A 21 1.83 -1.36 -6.30
CA ILE A 21 1.18 -0.72 -5.15
C ILE A 21 -0.30 -0.49 -5.45
N THR A 22 -0.60 0.00 -6.64
CA THR A 22 -1.98 0.24 -7.06
C THR A 22 -2.81 -1.04 -7.07
N ILE A 23 -2.24 -2.12 -7.61
CA ILE A 23 -2.91 -3.42 -7.65
C ILE A 23 -3.17 -3.92 -6.23
N ALA A 24 -2.18 -3.82 -5.34
CA ALA A 24 -2.33 -4.27 -3.96
C ALA A 24 -3.42 -3.48 -3.24
N CYS A 25 -3.51 -2.18 -3.47
CA CYS A 25 -4.58 -1.35 -2.90
C CYS A 25 -5.95 -1.81 -3.41
N THR A 26 -6.07 -2.02 -4.71
CA THR A 26 -7.33 -2.44 -5.32
C THR A 26 -7.77 -3.80 -4.77
N ASP A 27 -6.84 -4.73 -4.63
CA ASP A 27 -7.13 -6.06 -4.10
C ASP A 27 -7.56 -6.01 -2.64
N ALA A 28 -7.07 -5.03 -1.89
CA ALA A 28 -7.45 -4.81 -0.50
C ALA A 28 -8.70 -3.92 -0.36
N GLU A 29 -9.35 -3.60 -1.48
CA GLU A 29 -10.55 -2.76 -1.52
C GLU A 29 -10.28 -1.34 -0.99
N MET A 30 -9.07 -0.83 -1.25
CA MET A 30 -8.69 0.53 -0.90
C MET A 30 -8.41 1.33 -2.18
N SER A 31 -8.53 2.66 -2.08
CA SER A 31 -8.09 3.56 -3.14
C SER A 31 -6.73 4.15 -2.77
N VAL A 32 -5.83 4.25 -3.75
CA VAL A 32 -4.52 4.88 -3.52
C VAL A 32 -4.65 6.34 -3.10
N LYS A 33 -5.78 6.96 -3.41
CA LYS A 33 -6.02 8.37 -3.09
C LYS A 33 -6.68 8.57 -1.72
N ASP A 34 -7.11 7.47 -1.07
CA ASP A 34 -7.73 7.58 0.24
C ASP A 34 -6.74 8.10 1.27
N GLU A 35 -7.23 8.88 2.21
CA GLU A 35 -6.42 9.36 3.32
C GLU A 35 -6.06 8.19 4.22
N TYR A 36 -4.79 8.06 4.56
CA TYR A 36 -4.35 7.02 5.48
C TYR A 36 -4.85 7.33 6.90
N THR A 37 -5.58 6.40 7.49
CA THR A 37 -6.10 6.52 8.85
C THR A 37 -5.78 5.24 9.62
N PRO A 38 -5.91 5.25 10.95
CA PRO A 38 -5.68 4.02 11.73
C PRO A 38 -6.58 2.85 11.29
N CYS A 39 -7.73 3.12 10.68
CA CYS A 39 -8.61 2.08 10.16
C CYS A 39 -7.96 1.28 9.03
N TYR A 40 -7.06 1.89 8.29
CA TYR A 40 -6.37 1.26 7.17
C TYR A 40 -5.06 0.58 7.57
N ARG A 41 -4.65 0.70 8.82
CA ARG A 41 -3.33 0.23 9.25
C ARG A 41 -3.05 -1.22 8.89
N ILE A 42 -3.99 -2.11 9.21
CA ILE A 42 -3.80 -3.54 8.96
C ILE A 42 -3.86 -3.82 7.45
N SER A 43 -4.79 -3.19 6.73
CA SER A 43 -4.94 -3.37 5.30
C SER A 43 -3.69 -2.90 4.55
N VAL A 44 -3.13 -1.77 4.95
CA VAL A 44 -1.90 -1.23 4.35
C VAL A 44 -0.73 -2.17 4.63
N ALA A 45 -0.61 -2.69 5.84
CA ALA A 45 0.45 -3.63 6.17
C ALA A 45 0.37 -4.90 5.31
N LYS A 46 -0.83 -5.44 5.14
CA LYS A 46 -1.04 -6.62 4.29
C LYS A 46 -0.73 -6.34 2.84
N ALA A 47 -1.14 -5.18 2.34
CA ALA A 47 -0.86 -4.78 0.96
C ALA A 47 0.64 -4.68 0.72
N ALA A 48 1.38 -4.11 1.65
CA ALA A 48 2.83 -4.00 1.54
C ALA A 48 3.49 -5.39 1.50
N ILE A 49 3.02 -6.31 2.34
CA ILE A 49 3.52 -7.69 2.34
C ILE A 49 3.23 -8.36 1.00
N ASP A 50 2.04 -8.19 0.46
CA ASP A 50 1.66 -8.78 -0.82
C ASP A 50 2.55 -8.27 -1.95
N VAL A 51 2.88 -6.99 -1.95
CA VAL A 51 3.79 -6.42 -2.94
C VAL A 51 5.16 -7.09 -2.85
N LEU A 52 5.67 -7.31 -1.65
CA LEU A 52 6.98 -7.91 -1.45
C LEU A 52 7.03 -9.40 -1.84
N LYS A 53 5.89 -10.05 -1.89
CA LYS A 53 5.83 -11.47 -2.28
C LYS A 53 5.88 -11.69 -3.78
N GLN A 54 5.75 -10.64 -4.56
CA GLN A 54 5.69 -10.73 -6.02
C GLN A 54 7.08 -10.57 -6.69
#